data_1bbad0598cfc215a6582d3ddeef0bf61
#
_entry.id   1bbad0598cfc215a6582d3ddeef0bf61
#
_cell.length_a   1.000
_cell.length_b   1.000
_cell.length_c   1.000
_cell.angle_alpha   90.00
_cell.angle_beta   90.00
_cell.angle_gamma   90.00
#
_symmetry.space_group_name_H-M   'P 1'
#
loop_
_entity.id
_entity.type
_entity.pdbx_description
1 polymer ?
#
loop_
_entity_poly.entity_id
_entity_poly.type
_entity_poly.pdbx_seq_one_letter_code
_entity_poly.pdbx_strand_id
1 'polypeptide(L)'
;MNDDLEDQMNDIAEQIYEDQVALIVIGESEPCDDGTIDITAAGATVLPDEGSQSLLVDCIVESMGKDSTFRDIIQLAVMRYEQENRPNTLCLN
;
A
#
# COMPACT_ATOMS: atom_id res chain seq x y z
N MET A 1 -14.48 11.95 -0.40
CA MET A 1 -13.86 12.65 0.71
C MET A 1 -12.90 11.74 1.43
N ASN A 2 -11.86 12.34 1.98
CA ASN A 2 -10.81 11.55 2.64
C ASN A 2 -11.35 10.74 3.82
N ASP A 3 -12.34 11.31 4.50
CA ASP A 3 -12.92 10.64 5.67
C ASP A 3 -13.58 9.33 5.31
N ASP A 4 -14.19 9.25 4.13
CA ASP A 4 -14.85 8.03 3.70
C ASP A 4 -13.86 6.89 3.51
N LEU A 5 -12.70 7.18 2.93
CA LEU A 5 -11.67 6.16 2.73
C LEU A 5 -11.09 5.68 4.04
N GLU A 6 -10.86 6.60 4.97
CA GLU A 6 -10.36 6.23 6.28
C GLU A 6 -11.37 5.38 7.04
N ASP A 7 -12.66 5.73 6.95
CA ASP A 7 -13.70 4.95 7.59
C ASP A 7 -13.78 3.55 7.01
N GLN A 8 -13.72 3.43 5.70
CA GLN A 8 -13.72 2.12 5.05
C GLN A 8 -12.53 1.29 5.49
N MET A 9 -11.36 1.91 5.55
CA MET A 9 -10.15 1.22 5.97
C MET A 9 -10.25 0.75 7.42
N ASN A 10 -10.78 1.59 8.29
CA ASN A 10 -10.95 1.23 9.68
C ASN A 10 -11.95 0.09 9.86
N ASP A 11 -13.03 0.10 9.08
CA ASP A 11 -14.01 -0.98 9.14
C ASP A 11 -13.37 -2.32 8.76
N ILE A 12 -12.54 -2.32 7.72
CA ILE A 12 -11.86 -3.53 7.30
C ILE A 12 -10.85 -3.96 8.38
N ALA A 13 -10.12 -3.00 8.93
CA ALA A 13 -9.12 -3.30 9.95
C ALA A 13 -9.75 -3.93 11.19
N GLU A 14 -10.96 -3.51 11.56
CA GLU A 14 -11.66 -4.08 12.70
C GLU A 14 -12.06 -5.53 12.49
N GLN A 15 -12.16 -5.97 11.25
CA GLN A 15 -12.51 -7.36 10.94
C GLN A 15 -11.31 -8.29 11.00
N ILE A 16 -10.12 -7.77 11.16
CA ILE A 16 -8.91 -8.58 11.24
C ILE A 16 -8.78 -9.12 12.66
N TYR A 17 -8.54 -10.43 12.77
CA TYR A 17 -8.41 -11.09 14.06
C TYR A 17 -7.06 -10.76 14.72
N GLU A 18 -6.99 -10.95 16.02
CA GLU A 18 -5.82 -10.59 16.82
C GLU A 18 -4.53 -11.27 16.37
N ASP A 19 -4.63 -12.45 15.81
CA ASP A 19 -3.45 -13.22 15.38
C ASP A 19 -3.16 -13.07 13.91
N GLN A 20 -3.82 -12.14 13.22
CA GLN A 20 -3.64 -11.94 11.80
C GLN A 20 -2.86 -10.66 11.53
N VAL A 21 -2.21 -10.63 10.38
CA VAL A 21 -1.55 -9.43 9.88
C VAL A 21 -2.24 -8.99 8.60
N ALA A 22 -2.24 -7.69 8.34
CA ALA A 22 -2.88 -7.16 7.14
C ALA A 22 -2.22 -5.89 6.68
N LEU A 23 -2.19 -5.72 5.36
CA LEU A 23 -1.84 -4.48 4.71
C LEU A 23 -3.07 -4.05 3.91
N ILE A 24 -3.56 -2.86 4.20
CA ILE A 24 -4.78 -2.35 3.58
C ILE A 24 -4.46 -1.08 2.82
N VAL A 25 -4.84 -1.03 1.55
CA VAL A 25 -4.70 0.17 0.74
C VAL A 25 -6.01 0.39 0.00
N ILE A 26 -6.59 1.57 0.17
CA ILE A 26 -7.81 1.95 -0.53
C ILE A 26 -7.53 3.26 -1.23
N GLY A 27 -7.91 3.33 -2.49
CA GLY A 27 -7.70 4.54 -3.25
C GLY A 27 -8.83 4.82 -4.20
N GLU A 28 -8.93 6.07 -4.61
CA GLU A 28 -9.86 6.47 -5.65
C GLU A 28 -9.24 7.60 -6.44
N SER A 29 -9.75 7.80 -7.65
CA SER A 29 -9.25 8.83 -8.54
C SER A 29 -10.42 9.61 -9.10
N GLU A 30 -10.19 10.90 -9.34
CA GLU A 30 -11.16 11.79 -9.96
C GLU A 30 -10.49 12.54 -11.10
N PRO A 31 -11.13 12.63 -12.27
CA PRO A 31 -10.59 13.45 -13.33
C PRO A 31 -10.79 14.93 -13.01
N CYS A 32 -9.80 15.72 -13.33
CA CYS A 32 -9.85 17.18 -13.17
C CYS A 32 -10.13 17.83 -14.51
N ASP A 33 -10.61 19.09 -14.45
CA ASP A 33 -10.96 19.84 -15.65
C ASP A 33 -9.76 20.09 -16.56
N ASP A 34 -8.58 20.14 -15.98
CA ASP A 34 -7.35 20.42 -16.74
C ASP A 34 -6.73 19.16 -17.38
N GLY A 35 -7.42 18.03 -17.32
CA GLY A 35 -6.93 16.81 -17.90
C GLY A 35 -6.06 15.95 -16.99
N THR A 36 -5.82 16.42 -15.76
CA THR A 36 -5.08 15.63 -14.79
C THR A 36 -6.04 14.74 -13.98
N ILE A 37 -5.48 13.90 -13.17
CA ILE A 37 -6.23 12.99 -12.31
C ILE A 37 -5.77 13.20 -10.88
N ASP A 38 -6.73 13.49 -9.99
CA ASP A 38 -6.45 13.52 -8.56
C ASP A 38 -6.56 12.13 -7.98
N ILE A 39 -5.61 11.78 -7.14
CA ILE A 39 -5.59 10.49 -6.47
C ILE A 39 -5.67 10.71 -4.97
N THR A 40 -6.62 10.05 -4.34
CA THR A 40 -6.76 10.04 -2.89
C THR A 40 -6.60 8.61 -2.42
N ALA A 41 -5.78 8.38 -1.42
CA ALA A 41 -5.52 7.04 -0.94
C ALA A 41 -5.36 7.04 0.57
N ALA A 42 -5.71 5.92 1.16
CA ALA A 42 -5.48 5.65 2.58
C ALA A 42 -4.89 4.27 2.72
N GLY A 43 -3.97 4.12 3.64
CA GLY A 43 -3.35 2.83 3.89
C GLY A 43 -3.10 2.60 5.36
N ALA A 44 -3.10 1.35 5.76
CA ALA A 44 -2.84 0.96 7.13
C ALA A 44 -2.24 -0.42 7.19
N THR A 45 -1.50 -0.67 8.25
CA THR A 45 -1.04 -2.02 8.57
C THR A 45 -1.67 -2.44 9.88
N VAL A 46 -2.03 -3.72 9.96
CA VAL A 46 -2.56 -4.31 11.18
C VAL A 46 -1.56 -5.37 11.62
N LEU A 47 -0.94 -5.16 12.76
CA LEU A 47 0.08 -6.06 13.28
C LEU A 47 -0.21 -6.34 14.76
N PRO A 48 -0.17 -7.61 15.17
CA PRO A 48 -0.38 -7.95 16.59
C PRO A 48 0.73 -7.39 17.50
N ASP A 49 1.96 -7.32 16.99
CA ASP A 49 3.08 -6.78 17.73
C ASP A 49 4.17 -6.33 16.74
N GLU A 50 5.23 -5.76 17.27
CA GLU A 50 6.29 -5.21 16.43
C GLU A 50 7.03 -6.28 15.61
N GLY A 51 7.10 -7.49 16.13
CA GLY A 51 7.75 -8.58 15.42
C GLY A 51 6.97 -9.11 14.25
N SER A 52 5.71 -8.72 14.13
CA SER A 52 4.85 -9.24 13.07
C SER A 52 5.08 -8.61 11.70
N GLN A 53 5.92 -7.59 11.62
CA GLN A 53 6.24 -6.97 10.35
C GLN A 53 6.85 -7.99 9.39
N SER A 54 7.75 -8.80 9.88
CA SER A 54 8.39 -9.85 9.09
C SER A 54 7.37 -10.86 8.57
N LEU A 55 6.42 -11.21 9.41
CA LEU A 55 5.33 -12.10 9.02
C LEU A 55 4.50 -11.50 7.90
N LEU A 56 4.20 -10.21 7.99
CA LEU A 56 3.44 -9.53 6.94
C LEU A 56 4.21 -9.55 5.62
N VAL A 57 5.51 -9.30 5.67
CA VAL A 57 6.35 -9.38 4.47
C VAL A 57 6.29 -10.78 3.86
N ASP A 58 6.39 -11.80 4.69
CA ASP A 58 6.32 -13.19 4.20
C ASP A 58 4.98 -13.48 3.56
N CYS A 59 3.91 -12.96 4.12
CA CYS A 59 2.57 -13.14 3.56
C CYS A 59 2.44 -12.45 2.20
N ILE A 60 3.02 -11.27 2.06
CA ILE A 60 3.01 -10.55 0.78
C ILE A 60 3.77 -11.35 -0.26
N VAL A 61 4.94 -11.86 0.09
CA VAL A 61 5.75 -12.67 -0.83
C VAL A 61 5.00 -13.92 -1.26
N GLU A 62 4.34 -14.57 -0.33
CA GLU A 62 3.53 -15.75 -0.63
C GLU A 62 2.41 -15.40 -1.61
N SER A 63 1.75 -14.27 -1.39
CA SER A 63 0.67 -13.81 -2.27
C SER A 63 1.19 -13.48 -3.66
N MET A 64 2.38 -12.91 -3.75
CA MET A 64 3.01 -12.61 -5.03
C MET A 64 3.26 -13.87 -5.85
N GLY A 65 3.55 -14.97 -5.18
CA GLY A 65 3.75 -16.24 -5.86
C GLY A 65 2.46 -16.84 -6.39
N LYS A 66 1.32 -16.46 -5.84
CA LYS A 66 0.03 -17.02 -6.21
C LYS A 66 -0.75 -16.18 -7.20
N ASP A 67 -0.47 -14.87 -7.25
CA ASP A 67 -1.25 -13.93 -8.05
C ASP A 67 -0.29 -13.01 -8.78
N SER A 68 -0.21 -13.18 -10.10
CA SER A 68 0.72 -12.38 -10.90
C SER A 68 0.35 -10.91 -10.94
N THR A 69 -0.94 -10.58 -10.92
CA THR A 69 -1.38 -9.19 -10.90
C THR A 69 -0.96 -8.52 -9.59
N PHE A 70 -1.15 -9.20 -8.48
CA PHE A 70 -0.71 -8.69 -7.18
C PHE A 70 0.81 -8.45 -7.20
N ARG A 71 1.56 -9.44 -7.67
CA ARG A 71 3.02 -9.34 -7.77
C ARG A 71 3.45 -8.12 -8.60
N ASP A 72 2.83 -7.96 -9.77
CA ASP A 72 3.20 -6.87 -10.68
C ASP A 72 2.91 -5.51 -10.04
N ILE A 73 1.79 -5.38 -9.36
CA ILE A 73 1.42 -4.13 -8.70
C ILE A 73 2.43 -3.79 -7.60
N ILE A 74 2.78 -4.77 -6.77
CA ILE A 74 3.73 -4.54 -5.68
C ILE A 74 5.10 -4.15 -6.25
N GLN A 75 5.58 -4.85 -7.27
CA GLN A 75 6.88 -4.56 -7.87
C GLN A 75 6.90 -3.16 -8.49
N LEU A 76 5.85 -2.80 -9.20
CA LEU A 76 5.78 -1.47 -9.81
C LEU A 76 5.70 -0.37 -8.75
N ALA A 77 4.96 -0.61 -7.67
CA ALA A 77 4.86 0.36 -6.60
C ALA A 77 6.22 0.61 -5.95
N VAL A 78 6.97 -0.45 -5.68
CA VAL A 78 8.29 -0.32 -5.08
C VAL A 78 9.24 0.41 -6.04
N MET A 79 9.24 0.04 -7.30
CA MET A 79 10.09 0.69 -8.30
C MET A 79 9.81 2.18 -8.40
N ARG A 80 8.53 2.53 -8.47
CA ARG A 80 8.13 3.94 -8.58
C ARG A 80 8.51 4.72 -7.33
N TYR A 81 8.28 4.15 -6.17
CA TYR A 81 8.64 4.79 -4.93
C TYR A 81 10.14 5.07 -4.87
N GLU A 82 10.95 4.09 -5.25
CA GLU A 82 12.39 4.26 -5.24
C GLU A 82 12.84 5.32 -6.22
N GLN A 83 12.23 5.39 -7.39
CA GLN A 83 12.57 6.41 -8.38
C GLN A 83 12.24 7.81 -7.89
N GLU A 84 11.07 7.98 -7.27
CA GLU A 84 10.63 9.29 -6.80
C GLU A 84 11.39 9.75 -5.56
N ASN A 85 11.87 8.81 -4.78
CA ASN A 85 12.55 9.12 -3.52
C ASN A 85 14.05 8.90 -3.57
N ARG A 86 14.58 8.67 -4.77
CA ARG A 86 16.02 8.46 -4.93
C ARG A 86 16.77 9.74 -4.58
N PRO A 87 17.81 9.66 -3.76
CA PRO A 87 18.58 10.85 -3.43
C PRO A 87 19.28 11.43 -4.65
N ASN A 88 19.26 12.74 -4.77
CA ASN A 88 19.94 13.41 -5.86
C ASN A 88 21.44 13.26 -5.81
N THR A 89 21.97 12.87 -4.67
CA THR A 89 23.40 12.67 -4.51
C THR A 89 23.95 11.68 -5.51
N LEU A 90 23.12 10.77 -5.97
CA LEU A 90 23.56 9.81 -6.98
C LEU A 90 23.92 10.49 -8.28
N CYS A 91 23.35 11.63 -8.55
CA CYS A 91 23.63 12.36 -9.77
C CYS A 91 25.00 13.06 -9.73
N LEU A 92 25.58 13.18 -8.56
CA LEU A 92 26.86 13.86 -8.41
C LEU A 92 28.04 12.98 -8.78
N ASN A 93 27.80 11.74 -8.97
CA ASN A 93 28.86 10.77 -9.26
C ASN A 93 29.02 10.45 -10.73
#